data_47fcd8e65986442c7d7aa9ca43816c73
#
_entry.id   47fcd8e65986442c7d7aa9ca43816c73
#
_cell.length_a   1.000
_cell.length_b   1.000
_cell.length_c   1.000
_cell.angle_alpha   90.00
_cell.angle_beta   90.00
_cell.angle_gamma   90.00
#
_symmetry.space_group_name_H-M   'P 1'
#
loop_
_entity.id
_entity.type
_entity.pdbx_description
1 polymer ?
#
loop_
_entity_poly.entity_id
_entity_poly.type
_entity_poly.pdbx_seq_one_letter_code
_entity_poly.pdbx_strand_id
1 'polypeptide(L)'
;LAAKGLKRWLPIVEWGSGYQGRQFADDMLAAVIVMVMLIPQSLAYAMLAGLPPEMGLYASILPLVAYTLFGTSRALSVGPVAVISLMTAAAVSRLELSDPAQIMSAAMILALISGLFLVLMGVLRLGFVANFLSHPVIAGFITASGILIALGQVPALLGISAGGHNLAELLHSLLVAVVAAVPDPNWPTIIVGLLTLIYLFWSRKAMAPLLEKIGLSARAATMAARLSPILAVVGSGVAAWSLNLGDQGLALVGAVPTGLPGLSLPAFSMPLWQALAGPSVLIAILGFVESVSVAQGLAAKKRERIDPDQELIGLGSSNIAASLAGGFPVAGGFSRSVVNFDAGAATPAAGLFAAILIAAATFFLMPLLAWLPRATLAATIIVAVWSLVDFSIVKKAWNYSHADFLAVLSTIVVTLGVGVEAGVGAGVLVSIFVHLYKSSRPHVAIVGEVPGTEHFRNVLRHQVITHPHILSLRVDESLYFANTRFLEDLIYKEIAERPALKHVILMCSAVNEIDLSALESLEAINSRLGELGIRLHLSEVKGLVMDALKRSHFLHDITGKVYLSQHQAVADILLAE
;
A
#
# COMPACT_ATOMS: atom_id res chain seq x y z
N LEU A 1 -28.30 -20.26 -11.67
CA LEU A 1 -27.45 -20.22 -10.44
C LEU A 1 -25.97 -20.46 -10.77
N ALA A 2 -25.61 -21.46 -11.57
CA ALA A 2 -24.22 -21.77 -11.95
C ALA A 2 -23.53 -20.62 -12.72
N ALA A 3 -24.23 -19.96 -13.66
CA ALA A 3 -23.69 -18.81 -14.41
C ALA A 3 -23.43 -17.57 -13.54
N LYS A 4 -24.21 -17.33 -12.47
CA LYS A 4 -23.96 -16.26 -11.50
C LYS A 4 -22.75 -16.58 -10.60
N GLY A 5 -22.51 -17.85 -10.27
CA GLY A 5 -21.33 -18.27 -9.51
C GLY A 5 -20.04 -18.10 -10.29
N LEU A 6 -20.01 -18.49 -11.57
CA LEU A 6 -18.81 -18.41 -12.41
C LEU A 6 -18.38 -16.95 -12.69
N LYS A 7 -19.34 -16.04 -12.91
CA LYS A 7 -19.09 -14.61 -13.11
C LYS A 7 -18.41 -13.95 -11.93
N ARG A 8 -18.63 -14.46 -10.73
CA ARG A 8 -17.99 -13.92 -9.52
C ARG A 8 -16.50 -14.25 -9.44
N TRP A 9 -16.10 -15.45 -9.88
CA TRP A 9 -14.71 -15.92 -9.80
C TRP A 9 -13.89 -15.59 -11.05
N LEU A 10 -14.57 -15.36 -12.19
CA LEU A 10 -13.97 -15.08 -13.49
C LEU A 10 -14.58 -13.80 -14.09
N PRO A 11 -14.06 -12.63 -13.72
CA PRO A 11 -14.54 -11.33 -14.25
C PRO A 11 -14.46 -11.21 -15.77
N ILE A 12 -13.57 -11.97 -16.43
CA ILE A 12 -13.50 -12.02 -17.90
C ILE A 12 -14.83 -12.43 -18.55
N VAL A 13 -15.64 -13.26 -17.90
CA VAL A 13 -16.94 -13.68 -18.41
C VAL A 13 -17.93 -12.50 -18.47
N GLU A 14 -17.74 -11.49 -17.59
CA GLU A 14 -18.60 -10.32 -17.57
C GLU A 14 -18.18 -9.29 -18.64
N TRP A 15 -16.92 -8.84 -18.62
CA TRP A 15 -16.47 -7.82 -19.57
C TRP A 15 -16.21 -8.39 -20.98
N GLY A 16 -15.81 -9.65 -21.09
CA GLY A 16 -15.51 -10.30 -22.37
C GLY A 16 -16.75 -10.57 -23.23
N SER A 17 -17.92 -10.80 -22.59
CA SER A 17 -19.18 -11.02 -23.35
C SER A 17 -19.67 -9.76 -24.10
N GLY A 18 -19.23 -8.57 -23.71
CA GLY A 18 -19.56 -7.30 -24.33
C GLY A 18 -18.41 -6.65 -25.11
N TYR A 19 -17.33 -7.38 -25.39
CA TYR A 19 -16.13 -6.84 -26.00
C TYR A 19 -16.35 -6.38 -27.46
N GLN A 20 -16.04 -5.13 -27.76
CA GLN A 20 -16.30 -4.50 -29.05
C GLN A 20 -15.02 -4.14 -29.80
N GLY A 21 -15.09 -4.02 -31.14
CA GLY A 21 -13.94 -3.68 -31.96
C GLY A 21 -13.26 -2.33 -31.62
N ARG A 22 -14.01 -1.34 -31.10
CA ARG A 22 -13.43 -0.09 -30.62
C ARG A 22 -12.57 -0.32 -29.36
N GLN A 23 -13.03 -1.13 -28.43
CA GLN A 23 -12.28 -1.51 -27.24
C GLN A 23 -10.99 -2.25 -27.60
N PHE A 24 -11.03 -3.11 -28.64
CA PHE A 24 -9.85 -3.78 -29.17
C PHE A 24 -8.76 -2.78 -29.63
N ALA A 25 -9.15 -1.74 -30.35
CA ALA A 25 -8.19 -0.73 -30.82
C ALA A 25 -7.59 0.07 -29.65
N ASP A 26 -8.43 0.47 -28.68
CA ASP A 26 -8.00 1.21 -27.49
C ASP A 26 -7.08 0.34 -26.62
N ASP A 27 -7.44 -0.93 -26.38
CA ASP A 27 -6.65 -1.87 -25.57
C ASP A 27 -5.33 -2.26 -26.26
N MET A 28 -5.33 -2.41 -27.61
CA MET A 28 -4.12 -2.70 -28.35
C MET A 28 -3.14 -1.52 -28.34
N LEU A 29 -3.63 -0.29 -28.48
CA LEU A 29 -2.80 0.91 -28.35
C LEU A 29 -2.18 1.03 -26.97
N ALA A 30 -2.98 0.82 -25.94
CA ALA A 30 -2.50 0.81 -24.55
C ALA A 30 -1.48 -0.29 -24.31
N ALA A 31 -1.71 -1.49 -24.85
CA ALA A 31 -0.81 -2.64 -24.74
C ALA A 31 0.57 -2.36 -25.37
N VAL A 32 0.62 -1.75 -26.55
CA VAL A 32 1.88 -1.38 -27.20
C VAL A 32 2.68 -0.40 -26.33
N ILE A 33 2.01 0.62 -25.79
CA ILE A 33 2.66 1.63 -24.93
C ILE A 33 3.17 0.99 -23.64
N VAL A 34 2.34 0.14 -23.00
CA VAL A 34 2.73 -0.57 -21.78
C VAL A 34 3.88 -1.54 -22.03
N MET A 35 3.82 -2.35 -23.09
CA MET A 35 4.89 -3.29 -23.46
C MET A 35 6.24 -2.58 -23.59
N VAL A 36 6.25 -1.48 -24.32
CA VAL A 36 7.43 -0.68 -24.59
C VAL A 36 8.08 -0.14 -23.30
N MET A 37 7.27 0.23 -22.30
CA MET A 37 7.77 0.63 -20.98
C MET A 37 8.14 -0.57 -20.10
N LEU A 38 7.38 -1.64 -20.17
CA LEU A 38 7.49 -2.76 -19.25
C LEU A 38 8.76 -3.59 -19.51
N ILE A 39 9.19 -3.76 -20.77
CA ILE A 39 10.39 -4.55 -21.11
C ILE A 39 11.64 -4.04 -20.35
N PRO A 40 12.11 -2.77 -20.53
CA PRO A 40 13.30 -2.32 -19.82
C PRO A 40 13.09 -2.26 -18.29
N GLN A 41 11.89 -1.92 -17.81
CA GLN A 41 11.59 -1.91 -16.38
C GLN A 41 11.66 -3.31 -15.77
N SER A 42 11.16 -4.32 -16.45
CA SER A 42 11.16 -5.69 -15.96
C SER A 42 12.57 -6.26 -15.82
N LEU A 43 13.43 -6.00 -16.81
CA LEU A 43 14.86 -6.34 -16.74
C LEU A 43 15.53 -5.65 -15.55
N ALA A 44 15.30 -4.34 -15.42
CA ALA A 44 15.86 -3.53 -14.35
C ALA A 44 15.42 -4.02 -12.97
N TYR A 45 14.14 -4.34 -12.78
CA TYR A 45 13.60 -4.80 -11.52
C TYR A 45 14.01 -6.24 -11.16
N ALA A 46 14.23 -7.12 -12.14
CA ALA A 46 14.86 -8.41 -11.89
C ALA A 46 16.29 -8.24 -11.36
N MET A 47 17.07 -7.34 -11.96
CA MET A 47 18.43 -7.03 -11.50
C MET A 47 18.41 -6.38 -10.10
N LEU A 48 17.44 -5.51 -9.82
CA LEU A 48 17.22 -4.94 -8.47
C LEU A 48 16.92 -6.04 -7.44
N ALA A 49 16.19 -7.08 -7.84
CA ALA A 49 15.93 -8.25 -7.03
C ALA A 49 17.15 -9.20 -6.86
N GLY A 50 18.27 -8.90 -7.49
CA GLY A 50 19.45 -9.77 -7.51
C GLY A 50 19.28 -11.01 -8.39
N LEU A 51 18.38 -10.96 -9.36
CA LEU A 51 17.99 -12.07 -10.22
C LEU A 51 18.44 -11.83 -11.68
N PRO A 52 18.59 -12.90 -12.49
CA PRO A 52 18.81 -12.79 -13.90
C PRO A 52 17.73 -11.93 -14.59
N PRO A 53 18.11 -11.07 -15.57
CA PRO A 53 17.20 -10.13 -16.22
C PRO A 53 15.98 -10.78 -16.87
N GLU A 54 16.14 -11.99 -17.44
CA GLU A 54 15.07 -12.75 -18.09
C GLU A 54 13.90 -13.08 -17.15
N MET A 55 14.17 -13.29 -15.86
CA MET A 55 13.12 -13.54 -14.87
C MET A 55 12.13 -12.36 -14.79
N GLY A 56 12.59 -11.14 -15.06
CA GLY A 56 11.72 -9.96 -15.12
C GLY A 56 10.74 -10.00 -16.27
N LEU A 57 11.18 -10.48 -17.44
CA LEU A 57 10.31 -10.65 -18.59
C LEU A 57 9.31 -11.79 -18.36
N TYR A 58 9.77 -12.90 -17.81
CA TYR A 58 8.91 -14.03 -17.44
C TYR A 58 7.84 -13.62 -16.44
N ALA A 59 8.20 -12.81 -15.44
CA ALA A 59 7.28 -12.20 -14.49
C ALA A 59 6.34 -11.13 -15.09
N SER A 60 6.48 -10.83 -16.38
CA SER A 60 5.65 -9.84 -17.10
C SER A 60 4.75 -10.48 -18.17
N ILE A 61 4.83 -11.78 -18.43
CA ILE A 61 4.02 -12.48 -19.44
C ILE A 61 2.83 -13.18 -18.79
N LEU A 62 3.04 -14.33 -18.12
CA LEU A 62 1.96 -15.11 -17.54
C LEU A 62 1.17 -14.36 -16.43
N PRO A 63 1.78 -13.52 -15.58
CA PRO A 63 1.02 -12.74 -14.62
C PRO A 63 -0.02 -11.81 -15.22
N LEU A 64 0.29 -11.16 -16.35
CA LEU A 64 -0.67 -10.30 -17.05
C LEU A 64 -1.84 -11.11 -17.62
N VAL A 65 -1.57 -12.30 -18.14
CA VAL A 65 -2.62 -13.22 -18.61
C VAL A 65 -3.53 -13.64 -17.44
N ALA A 66 -2.94 -14.06 -16.32
CA ALA A 66 -3.68 -14.45 -15.12
C ALA A 66 -4.53 -13.29 -14.58
N TYR A 67 -3.95 -12.09 -14.51
CA TYR A 67 -4.70 -10.91 -14.07
C TYR A 67 -5.87 -10.57 -14.99
N THR A 68 -5.70 -10.71 -16.30
CA THR A 68 -6.79 -10.49 -17.28
C THR A 68 -7.97 -11.41 -17.03
N LEU A 69 -7.73 -12.65 -16.57
CA LEU A 69 -8.78 -13.62 -16.28
C LEU A 69 -9.51 -13.34 -14.97
N PHE A 70 -8.76 -12.96 -13.92
CA PHE A 70 -9.25 -12.90 -12.54
C PHE A 70 -9.35 -11.49 -11.95
N GLY A 71 -8.69 -10.48 -12.51
CA GLY A 71 -8.68 -9.11 -12.02
C GLY A 71 -9.93 -8.33 -12.41
N THR A 72 -10.28 -7.31 -11.63
CA THR A 72 -11.45 -6.44 -11.86
C THR A 72 -11.06 -5.05 -12.37
N SER A 73 -9.83 -4.59 -12.12
CA SER A 73 -9.40 -3.27 -12.56
C SER A 73 -9.07 -3.25 -14.04
N ARG A 74 -9.69 -2.32 -14.77
CA ARG A 74 -9.46 -2.11 -16.21
C ARG A 74 -8.16 -1.39 -16.53
N ALA A 75 -7.57 -0.74 -15.53
CA ALA A 75 -6.38 0.09 -15.70
C ALA A 75 -5.12 -0.50 -15.07
N LEU A 76 -5.26 -1.41 -14.12
CA LEU A 76 -4.11 -1.96 -13.38
C LEU A 76 -3.22 -2.77 -14.31
N SER A 77 -1.92 -2.46 -14.33
CA SER A 77 -0.90 -3.21 -15.06
C SER A 77 -0.02 -3.95 -14.05
N VAL A 78 -0.17 -5.27 -13.99
CA VAL A 78 0.57 -6.17 -13.08
C VAL A 78 1.91 -6.55 -13.69
N GLY A 79 2.93 -6.69 -12.86
CA GLY A 79 4.28 -7.11 -13.25
C GLY A 79 5.30 -6.75 -12.18
N PRO A 80 6.60 -6.87 -12.45
CA PRO A 80 7.65 -6.47 -11.53
C PRO A 80 7.52 -5.00 -11.11
N VAL A 81 7.68 -4.71 -9.81
CA VAL A 81 7.68 -3.35 -9.26
C VAL A 81 8.86 -3.16 -8.32
N ALA A 82 9.38 -1.94 -8.23
CA ALA A 82 10.63 -1.64 -7.53
C ALA A 82 10.64 -2.09 -6.06
N VAL A 83 9.55 -1.81 -5.34
CA VAL A 83 9.43 -2.14 -3.91
C VAL A 83 9.44 -3.64 -3.67
N ILE A 84 8.64 -4.40 -4.42
CA ILE A 84 8.56 -5.87 -4.31
C ILE A 84 9.89 -6.51 -4.75
N SER A 85 10.56 -5.95 -5.76
CA SER A 85 11.88 -6.41 -6.18
C SER A 85 12.94 -6.23 -5.08
N LEU A 86 12.93 -5.08 -4.40
CA LEU A 86 13.82 -4.84 -3.27
C LEU A 86 13.52 -5.79 -2.09
N MET A 87 12.26 -6.03 -1.79
CA MET A 87 11.86 -7.00 -0.75
C MET A 87 12.26 -8.43 -1.13
N THR A 88 12.14 -8.79 -2.40
CA THR A 88 12.61 -10.07 -2.92
C THR A 88 14.12 -10.20 -2.72
N ALA A 89 14.90 -9.16 -3.08
CA ALA A 89 16.34 -9.11 -2.85
C ALA A 89 16.68 -9.28 -1.36
N ALA A 90 16.00 -8.55 -0.49
CA ALA A 90 16.23 -8.61 0.97
C ALA A 90 15.91 -10.00 1.54
N ALA A 91 14.82 -10.63 1.10
CA ALA A 91 14.43 -11.96 1.57
C ALA A 91 15.40 -13.06 1.10
N VAL A 92 15.82 -12.99 -0.19
CA VAL A 92 16.73 -13.99 -0.76
C VAL A 92 18.15 -13.84 -0.25
N SER A 93 18.66 -12.61 -0.08
CA SER A 93 20.02 -12.36 0.42
C SER A 93 20.25 -12.87 1.84
N ARG A 94 19.23 -12.88 2.70
CA ARG A 94 19.32 -13.44 4.06
C ARG A 94 19.56 -14.96 4.11
N LEU A 95 19.30 -15.65 3.01
CA LEU A 95 19.51 -17.09 2.93
C LEU A 95 20.97 -17.47 2.61
N GLU A 96 21.82 -16.47 2.31
CA GLU A 96 23.25 -16.65 2.00
C GLU A 96 23.51 -17.74 0.94
N LEU A 97 22.56 -17.85 -0.04
CA LEU A 97 22.66 -18.85 -1.11
C LEU A 97 23.75 -18.44 -2.10
N SER A 98 24.61 -19.39 -2.46
CA SER A 98 25.69 -19.19 -3.43
C SER A 98 25.37 -19.74 -4.82
N ASP A 99 24.42 -20.70 -4.91
CA ASP A 99 24.01 -21.31 -6.18
C ASP A 99 22.93 -20.47 -6.86
N PRO A 100 23.16 -19.96 -8.09
CA PRO A 100 22.17 -19.20 -8.86
C PRO A 100 20.82 -19.92 -9.03
N ALA A 101 20.83 -21.24 -9.19
CA ALA A 101 19.60 -22.03 -9.33
C ALA A 101 18.77 -22.02 -8.04
N GLN A 102 19.41 -22.04 -6.88
CA GLN A 102 18.72 -21.93 -5.60
C GLN A 102 18.18 -20.52 -5.36
N ILE A 103 18.90 -19.47 -5.77
CA ILE A 103 18.46 -18.09 -5.72
C ILE A 103 17.18 -17.90 -6.56
N MET A 104 17.19 -18.40 -7.79
CA MET A 104 16.03 -18.37 -8.68
C MET A 104 14.85 -19.14 -8.09
N SER A 105 15.09 -20.34 -7.56
CA SER A 105 14.06 -21.15 -6.89
C SER A 105 13.47 -20.44 -5.66
N ALA A 106 14.28 -19.76 -4.85
CA ALA A 106 13.83 -18.99 -3.70
C ALA A 106 12.89 -17.84 -4.13
N ALA A 107 13.21 -17.13 -5.22
CA ALA A 107 12.35 -16.09 -5.77
C ALA A 107 11.01 -16.64 -6.29
N MET A 108 11.03 -17.81 -6.94
CA MET A 108 9.82 -18.50 -7.39
C MET A 108 8.96 -18.97 -6.19
N ILE A 109 9.58 -19.45 -5.09
CA ILE A 109 8.88 -19.83 -3.85
C ILE A 109 8.21 -18.60 -3.23
N LEU A 110 8.91 -17.46 -3.15
CA LEU A 110 8.31 -16.20 -2.68
C LEU A 110 7.05 -15.84 -3.48
N ALA A 111 7.10 -15.93 -4.81
CA ALA A 111 5.95 -15.66 -5.65
C ALA A 111 4.81 -16.67 -5.41
N LEU A 112 5.12 -17.95 -5.29
CA LEU A 112 4.12 -18.99 -5.08
C LEU A 112 3.41 -18.84 -3.73
N ILE A 113 4.16 -18.69 -2.64
CA ILE A 113 3.59 -18.55 -1.30
C ILE A 113 2.78 -17.24 -1.23
N SER A 114 3.31 -16.13 -1.75
CA SER A 114 2.59 -14.84 -1.82
C SER A 114 1.28 -15.00 -2.60
N GLY A 115 1.31 -15.68 -3.74
CA GLY A 115 0.16 -15.91 -4.57
C GLY A 115 -0.90 -16.78 -3.89
N LEU A 116 -0.51 -17.88 -3.28
CA LEU A 116 -1.42 -18.77 -2.53
C LEU A 116 -2.04 -18.05 -1.33
N PHE A 117 -1.25 -17.24 -0.62
CA PHE A 117 -1.73 -16.44 0.51
C PHE A 117 -2.78 -15.42 0.06
N LEU A 118 -2.53 -14.69 -1.03
CA LEU A 118 -3.49 -13.73 -1.58
C LEU A 118 -4.78 -14.40 -2.04
N VAL A 119 -4.69 -15.53 -2.75
CA VAL A 119 -5.89 -16.31 -3.15
C VAL A 119 -6.67 -16.74 -1.93
N LEU A 120 -6.00 -17.26 -0.89
CA LEU A 120 -6.65 -17.67 0.35
C LEU A 120 -7.37 -16.48 1.00
N MET A 121 -6.71 -15.33 1.12
CA MET A 121 -7.32 -14.10 1.63
C MET A 121 -8.55 -13.69 0.82
N GLY A 122 -8.49 -13.75 -0.51
CA GLY A 122 -9.61 -13.42 -1.40
C GLY A 122 -10.79 -14.35 -1.22
N VAL A 123 -10.55 -15.68 -1.12
CA VAL A 123 -11.58 -16.69 -0.84
C VAL A 123 -12.24 -16.44 0.53
N LEU A 124 -11.45 -16.10 1.54
CA LEU A 124 -11.92 -15.75 2.89
C LEU A 124 -12.53 -14.34 2.98
N ARG A 125 -12.53 -13.57 1.89
CA ARG A 125 -13.07 -12.19 1.81
C ARG A 125 -12.36 -11.22 2.76
N LEU A 126 -11.05 -11.30 2.82
CA LEU A 126 -10.22 -10.45 3.67
C LEU A 126 -9.73 -9.17 2.95
N GLY A 127 -10.38 -8.75 1.88
CA GLY A 127 -10.04 -7.52 1.13
C GLY A 127 -10.09 -6.25 1.99
N PHE A 128 -10.85 -6.27 3.09
CA PHE A 128 -10.89 -5.18 4.06
C PHE A 128 -9.54 -4.92 4.74
N VAL A 129 -8.61 -5.87 4.73
CA VAL A 129 -7.26 -5.72 5.30
C VAL A 129 -6.50 -4.55 4.66
N ALA A 130 -6.80 -4.21 3.40
CA ALA A 130 -6.24 -3.01 2.76
C ALA A 130 -6.53 -1.72 3.54
N ASN A 131 -7.63 -1.66 4.29
CA ASN A 131 -8.02 -0.48 5.07
C ASN A 131 -7.21 -0.29 6.36
N PHE A 132 -6.47 -1.32 6.81
CA PHE A 132 -5.63 -1.22 8.02
C PHE A 132 -4.27 -0.59 7.78
N LEU A 133 -3.81 -0.54 6.52
CA LEU A 133 -2.64 0.25 6.19
C LEU A 133 -3.07 1.68 5.90
N SER A 134 -2.77 2.58 6.84
CA SER A 134 -3.09 3.99 6.64
C SER A 134 -2.28 4.58 5.48
N HIS A 135 -2.91 5.43 4.68
CA HIS A 135 -2.25 6.12 3.57
C HIS A 135 -0.92 6.82 3.97
N PRO A 136 -0.82 7.47 5.14
CA PRO A 136 0.43 8.04 5.61
C PRO A 136 1.56 7.02 5.77
N VAL A 137 1.29 5.84 6.35
CA VAL A 137 2.28 4.75 6.51
C VAL A 137 2.78 4.27 5.17
N ILE A 138 1.88 4.03 4.22
CA ILE A 138 2.23 3.59 2.85
C ILE A 138 3.10 4.65 2.17
N ALA A 139 2.73 5.94 2.24
CA ALA A 139 3.48 7.03 1.62
C ALA A 139 4.87 7.20 2.25
N GLY A 140 4.99 7.09 3.58
CA GLY A 140 6.27 7.09 4.29
C GLY A 140 7.17 5.93 3.88
N PHE A 141 6.60 4.74 3.78
CA PHE A 141 7.28 3.53 3.32
C PHE A 141 7.78 3.65 1.89
N ILE A 142 6.94 4.09 0.94
CA ILE A 142 7.32 4.30 -0.46
C ILE A 142 8.43 5.34 -0.56
N THR A 143 8.37 6.43 0.21
CA THR A 143 9.39 7.47 0.24
C THR A 143 10.74 6.93 0.72
N ALA A 144 10.77 6.20 1.84
CA ALA A 144 12.00 5.63 2.40
C ALA A 144 12.58 4.53 1.48
N SER A 145 11.73 3.64 0.96
CA SER A 145 12.14 2.61 0.01
C SER A 145 12.67 3.21 -1.29
N GLY A 146 12.03 4.29 -1.77
CA GLY A 146 12.51 5.02 -2.96
C GLY A 146 13.93 5.56 -2.78
N ILE A 147 14.26 6.08 -1.60
CA ILE A 147 15.62 6.53 -1.27
C ILE A 147 16.61 5.37 -1.27
N LEU A 148 16.29 4.25 -0.60
CA LEU A 148 17.16 3.07 -0.55
C LEU A 148 17.38 2.48 -1.95
N ILE A 149 16.33 2.40 -2.76
CA ILE A 149 16.42 1.91 -4.14
C ILE A 149 17.30 2.84 -4.98
N ALA A 150 17.08 4.16 -4.92
CA ALA A 150 17.85 5.13 -5.68
C ALA A 150 19.35 5.08 -5.31
N LEU A 151 19.67 5.05 -4.04
CA LEU A 151 21.05 4.92 -3.55
C LEU A 151 21.67 3.57 -3.90
N GLY A 152 20.90 2.48 -3.82
CA GLY A 152 21.33 1.14 -4.22
C GLY A 152 21.66 0.98 -5.70
N GLN A 153 21.21 1.91 -6.57
CA GLN A 153 21.55 1.93 -7.98
C GLN A 153 22.82 2.73 -8.31
N VAL A 154 23.30 3.56 -7.37
CA VAL A 154 24.52 4.38 -7.58
C VAL A 154 25.76 3.53 -7.91
N PRO A 155 25.99 2.36 -7.27
CA PRO A 155 27.10 1.49 -7.63
C PRO A 155 27.10 1.08 -9.11
N ALA A 156 25.96 0.63 -9.63
CA ALA A 156 25.82 0.25 -11.03
C ALA A 156 26.00 1.43 -12.00
N LEU A 157 25.61 2.64 -11.57
CA LEU A 157 25.82 3.88 -12.33
C LEU A 157 27.29 4.28 -12.43
N LEU A 158 28.09 3.98 -11.40
CA LEU A 158 29.50 4.33 -11.30
C LEU A 158 30.43 3.17 -11.71
N GLY A 159 29.91 1.99 -11.98
CA GLY A 159 30.69 0.79 -12.31
C GLY A 159 31.49 0.22 -11.12
N ILE A 160 30.99 0.40 -9.90
CA ILE A 160 31.58 -0.10 -8.66
C ILE A 160 30.68 -1.15 -8.01
N SER A 161 31.23 -1.89 -7.05
CA SER A 161 30.48 -2.88 -6.27
C SER A 161 30.28 -2.37 -4.86
N ALA A 162 29.05 -2.08 -4.49
CA ALA A 162 28.65 -1.71 -3.14
C ALA A 162 27.22 -2.22 -2.86
N GLY A 163 26.89 -2.47 -1.61
CA GLY A 163 25.56 -2.94 -1.20
C GLY A 163 25.35 -2.76 0.30
N GLY A 164 24.10 -2.91 0.74
CA GLY A 164 23.69 -2.81 2.13
C GLY A 164 22.18 -2.99 2.26
N HIS A 165 21.73 -3.43 3.44
CA HIS A 165 20.31 -3.67 3.72
C HIS A 165 19.61 -2.44 4.31
N ASN A 166 20.39 -1.49 4.82
CA ASN A 166 19.92 -0.24 5.39
C ASN A 166 20.77 0.93 4.91
N LEU A 167 20.30 2.14 5.21
CA LEU A 167 20.95 3.38 4.75
C LEU A 167 22.40 3.51 5.20
N ALA A 168 22.69 3.14 6.47
CA ALA A 168 24.04 3.27 7.03
C ALA A 168 25.03 2.33 6.36
N GLU A 169 24.68 1.06 6.21
CA GLU A 169 25.48 0.05 5.50
C GLU A 169 25.72 0.47 4.04
N LEU A 170 24.64 0.89 3.36
CA LEU A 170 24.71 1.30 1.96
C LEU A 170 25.61 2.50 1.75
N LEU A 171 25.51 3.54 2.59
CA LEU A 171 26.37 4.71 2.52
C LEU A 171 27.82 4.39 2.85
N HIS A 172 28.05 3.53 3.87
CA HIS A 172 29.40 3.11 4.24
C HIS A 172 30.05 2.31 3.11
N SER A 173 29.39 1.29 2.58
CA SER A 173 29.90 0.46 1.48
C SER A 173 30.12 1.27 0.21
N LEU A 174 29.22 2.21 -0.10
CA LEU A 174 29.34 3.11 -1.22
C LEU A 174 30.57 4.03 -1.09
N LEU A 175 30.76 4.63 0.10
CA LEU A 175 31.92 5.49 0.36
C LEU A 175 33.24 4.71 0.17
N VAL A 176 33.32 3.50 0.78
CA VAL A 176 34.51 2.64 0.65
C VAL A 176 34.77 2.29 -0.81
N ALA A 177 33.72 1.88 -1.55
CA ALA A 177 33.86 1.50 -2.96
C ALA A 177 34.25 2.68 -3.87
N VAL A 178 33.68 3.88 -3.63
CA VAL A 178 34.04 5.11 -4.37
C VAL A 178 35.50 5.46 -4.11
N VAL A 179 35.95 5.47 -2.86
CA VAL A 179 37.36 5.75 -2.53
C VAL A 179 38.30 4.73 -3.17
N ALA A 180 37.94 3.46 -3.18
CA ALA A 180 38.74 2.41 -3.82
C ALA A 180 38.80 2.55 -5.35
N ALA A 181 37.76 3.11 -5.98
CA ALA A 181 37.69 3.30 -7.43
C ALA A 181 38.37 4.59 -7.94
N VAL A 182 38.73 5.54 -7.05
CA VAL A 182 39.39 6.80 -7.44
C VAL A 182 40.68 6.61 -8.26
N PRO A 183 41.57 5.63 -7.98
CA PRO A 183 42.79 5.45 -8.77
C PRO A 183 42.54 4.99 -10.19
N ASP A 184 41.49 4.20 -10.46
CA ASP A 184 41.15 3.66 -11.77
C ASP A 184 39.64 3.60 -11.99
N PRO A 185 38.99 4.76 -12.25
CA PRO A 185 37.56 4.82 -12.41
C PRO A 185 37.10 4.26 -13.77
N ASN A 186 35.98 3.55 -13.76
CA ASN A 186 35.35 3.02 -14.98
C ASN A 186 34.65 4.14 -15.77
N TRP A 187 35.42 4.93 -16.50
CA TRP A 187 34.92 6.09 -17.24
C TRP A 187 33.80 5.76 -18.22
N PRO A 188 33.82 4.66 -19.01
CA PRO A 188 32.72 4.32 -19.90
C PRO A 188 31.39 4.15 -19.15
N THR A 189 31.41 3.47 -18.03
CA THR A 189 30.19 3.27 -17.19
C THR A 189 29.69 4.57 -16.61
N ILE A 190 30.57 5.39 -16.03
CA ILE A 190 30.24 6.68 -15.46
C ILE A 190 29.63 7.62 -16.49
N ILE A 191 30.25 7.74 -17.68
CA ILE A 191 29.78 8.61 -18.75
C ILE A 191 28.40 8.17 -19.25
N VAL A 192 28.23 6.89 -19.59
CA VAL A 192 26.94 6.36 -20.05
C VAL A 192 25.87 6.51 -18.98
N GLY A 193 26.19 6.19 -17.74
CA GLY A 193 25.27 6.30 -16.61
C GLY A 193 24.80 7.74 -16.37
N LEU A 194 25.74 8.69 -16.27
CA LEU A 194 25.42 10.10 -16.01
C LEU A 194 24.71 10.76 -17.20
N LEU A 195 25.14 10.49 -18.44
CA LEU A 195 24.46 11.03 -19.63
C LEU A 195 23.01 10.52 -19.69
N THR A 196 22.80 9.23 -19.44
CA THR A 196 21.45 8.65 -19.38
C THR A 196 20.61 9.28 -18.27
N LEU A 197 21.17 9.45 -17.08
CA LEU A 197 20.49 10.05 -15.94
C LEU A 197 20.07 11.49 -16.24
N ILE A 198 21.00 12.30 -16.75
CA ILE A 198 20.76 13.70 -17.14
C ILE A 198 19.68 13.77 -18.23
N TYR A 199 19.79 12.93 -19.27
CA TYR A 199 18.81 12.86 -20.34
C TYR A 199 17.41 12.51 -19.82
N LEU A 200 17.28 11.53 -18.92
CA LEU A 200 16.00 11.11 -18.38
C LEU A 200 15.36 12.18 -17.47
N PHE A 201 16.15 12.88 -16.66
CA PHE A 201 15.64 14.01 -15.87
C PHE A 201 15.25 15.20 -16.76
N TRP A 202 16.05 15.49 -17.79
CA TRP A 202 15.76 16.54 -18.75
C TRP A 202 14.49 16.22 -19.54
N SER A 203 14.37 15.00 -20.07
CA SER A 203 13.24 14.59 -20.91
C SER A 203 11.90 14.67 -20.18
N ARG A 204 11.88 14.37 -18.88
CA ARG A 204 10.67 14.50 -18.05
C ARG A 204 10.11 15.92 -18.00
N LYS A 205 10.98 16.94 -18.04
CA LYS A 205 10.58 18.35 -17.89
C LYS A 205 10.50 19.09 -19.22
N ALA A 206 11.40 18.79 -20.14
CA ALA A 206 11.63 19.62 -21.32
C ALA A 206 11.14 18.98 -22.63
N MET A 207 11.01 17.65 -22.71
CA MET A 207 10.67 16.99 -23.96
C MET A 207 9.26 17.32 -24.46
N ALA A 208 8.23 17.24 -23.61
CA ALA A 208 6.86 17.57 -24.02
C ALA A 208 6.71 19.01 -24.49
N PRO A 209 7.18 20.06 -23.75
CA PRO A 209 7.13 21.44 -24.24
C PRO A 209 7.94 21.66 -25.53
N LEU A 210 9.07 20.93 -25.69
CA LEU A 210 9.87 21.02 -26.91
C LEU A 210 9.12 20.46 -28.14
N LEU A 211 8.48 19.29 -27.97
CA LEU A 211 7.71 18.64 -29.01
C LEU A 211 6.47 19.47 -29.41
N GLU A 212 5.82 20.14 -28.45
CA GLU A 212 4.73 21.08 -28.73
C GLU A 212 5.22 22.28 -29.56
N LYS A 213 6.41 22.81 -29.29
CA LYS A 213 7.00 23.91 -30.08
C LYS A 213 7.34 23.49 -31.53
N ILE A 214 7.58 22.20 -31.76
CA ILE A 214 7.85 21.64 -33.10
C ILE A 214 6.55 21.33 -33.85
N GLY A 215 5.37 21.53 -33.22
CA GLY A 215 4.06 21.39 -33.86
C GLY A 215 3.28 20.13 -33.52
N LEU A 216 3.73 19.33 -32.56
CA LEU A 216 2.93 18.21 -32.07
C LEU A 216 1.80 18.70 -31.17
N SER A 217 0.65 18.00 -31.22
CA SER A 217 -0.43 18.27 -30.26
C SER A 217 0.03 17.96 -28.82
N ALA A 218 -0.46 18.66 -27.82
CA ALA A 218 -0.10 18.48 -26.41
C ALA A 218 -0.24 17.01 -25.93
N ARG A 219 -1.26 16.31 -26.44
CA ARG A 219 -1.46 14.87 -26.15
C ARG A 219 -0.35 14.01 -26.76
N ALA A 220 -0.03 14.22 -28.04
CA ALA A 220 1.03 13.47 -28.72
C ALA A 220 2.42 13.77 -28.13
N ALA A 221 2.71 15.03 -27.81
CA ALA A 221 3.94 15.46 -27.15
C ALA A 221 4.14 14.80 -25.78
N THR A 222 3.09 14.77 -24.97
CA THR A 222 3.11 14.12 -23.65
C THR A 222 3.32 12.60 -23.78
N MET A 223 2.63 11.96 -24.74
CA MET A 223 2.83 10.53 -25.01
C MET A 223 4.24 10.22 -25.47
N ALA A 224 4.79 10.99 -26.41
CA ALA A 224 6.14 10.84 -26.89
C ALA A 224 7.19 11.06 -25.76
N ALA A 225 6.97 12.04 -24.89
CA ALA A 225 7.85 12.28 -23.74
C ALA A 225 7.85 11.10 -22.74
N ARG A 226 6.74 10.38 -22.59
CA ARG A 226 6.66 9.16 -21.76
C ARG A 226 7.47 7.99 -22.34
N LEU A 227 7.73 8.00 -23.64
CA LEU A 227 8.57 7.00 -24.32
C LEU A 227 10.07 7.32 -24.23
N SER A 228 10.46 8.44 -23.61
CA SER A 228 11.87 8.85 -23.49
C SER A 228 12.79 7.79 -22.85
N PRO A 229 12.38 6.96 -21.88
CA PRO A 229 13.24 5.90 -21.36
C PRO A 229 13.68 4.88 -22.43
N ILE A 230 12.85 4.66 -23.46
CA ILE A 230 13.19 3.77 -24.57
C ILE A 230 14.28 4.37 -25.43
N LEU A 231 14.19 5.68 -25.70
CA LEU A 231 15.24 6.38 -26.46
C LEU A 231 16.58 6.31 -25.71
N ALA A 232 16.55 6.37 -24.38
CA ALA A 232 17.74 6.16 -23.55
C ALA A 232 18.29 4.74 -23.68
N VAL A 233 17.42 3.72 -23.61
CA VAL A 233 17.77 2.30 -23.73
C VAL A 233 18.33 1.99 -25.11
N VAL A 234 17.62 2.37 -26.18
CA VAL A 234 18.05 2.14 -27.56
C VAL A 234 19.32 2.93 -27.88
N GLY A 235 19.34 4.21 -27.51
CA GLY A 235 20.52 5.08 -27.80
C GLY A 235 21.77 4.61 -27.08
N SER A 236 21.68 4.24 -25.80
CA SER A 236 22.85 3.71 -25.07
C SER A 236 23.25 2.31 -25.53
N GLY A 237 22.31 1.45 -25.94
CA GLY A 237 22.61 0.14 -26.50
C GLY A 237 23.31 0.23 -27.87
N VAL A 238 22.82 1.10 -28.74
CA VAL A 238 23.47 1.37 -30.04
C VAL A 238 24.88 1.97 -29.85
N ALA A 239 25.03 2.91 -28.90
CA ALA A 239 26.33 3.47 -28.55
C ALA A 239 27.29 2.40 -28.01
N ALA A 240 26.81 1.53 -27.11
CA ALA A 240 27.62 0.44 -26.57
C ALA A 240 28.08 -0.54 -27.66
N TRP A 241 27.18 -0.89 -28.57
CA TRP A 241 27.48 -1.76 -29.70
C TRP A 241 28.46 -1.10 -30.71
N SER A 242 28.16 0.12 -31.16
CA SER A 242 28.96 0.78 -32.24
C SER A 242 30.35 1.21 -31.80
N LEU A 243 30.52 1.53 -30.50
CA LEU A 243 31.80 1.96 -29.92
C LEU A 243 32.53 0.83 -29.19
N ASN A 244 31.99 -0.40 -29.22
CA ASN A 244 32.53 -1.57 -28.50
C ASN A 244 32.86 -1.25 -27.03
N LEU A 245 31.93 -0.54 -26.32
CA LEU A 245 32.19 -0.09 -24.96
C LEU A 245 32.27 -1.26 -23.96
N GLY A 246 31.73 -2.43 -24.31
CA GLY A 246 31.87 -3.66 -23.50
C GLY A 246 33.33 -4.07 -23.34
N ASP A 247 34.12 -3.99 -24.39
CA ASP A 247 35.57 -4.29 -24.37
C ASP A 247 36.38 -3.23 -23.58
N GLN A 248 35.78 -2.06 -23.35
CA GLN A 248 36.37 -0.96 -22.59
C GLN A 248 35.92 -0.98 -21.10
N GLY A 249 35.27 -2.07 -20.66
CA GLY A 249 34.86 -2.26 -19.25
C GLY A 249 33.45 -1.82 -18.93
N LEU A 250 32.62 -1.40 -19.91
CA LEU A 250 31.20 -1.12 -19.67
C LEU A 250 30.43 -2.42 -19.35
N ALA A 251 29.84 -2.52 -18.18
CA ALA A 251 29.02 -3.66 -17.80
C ALA A 251 27.73 -3.70 -18.60
N LEU A 252 27.58 -4.71 -19.45
CA LEU A 252 26.38 -4.98 -20.26
C LEU A 252 25.46 -5.99 -19.56
N VAL A 253 24.20 -6.04 -19.99
CA VAL A 253 23.24 -7.09 -19.55
C VAL A 253 23.75 -8.46 -19.97
N GLY A 254 24.34 -8.56 -21.18
CA GLY A 254 24.87 -9.80 -21.70
C GLY A 254 23.81 -10.64 -22.42
N ALA A 255 24.20 -11.86 -22.82
CA ALA A 255 23.32 -12.75 -23.54
C ALA A 255 22.12 -13.16 -22.64
N VAL A 256 20.94 -12.76 -23.07
CA VAL A 256 19.67 -13.16 -22.43
C VAL A 256 19.10 -14.33 -23.22
N PRO A 257 18.70 -15.44 -22.58
CA PRO A 257 18.10 -16.58 -23.27
C PRO A 257 16.91 -16.14 -24.12
N THR A 258 16.88 -16.58 -25.38
CA THR A 258 15.75 -16.35 -26.27
C THR A 258 14.68 -17.41 -26.06
N GLY A 259 13.42 -17.01 -26.06
CA GLY A 259 12.29 -17.92 -25.97
C GLY A 259 11.31 -17.61 -24.84
N LEU A 260 10.24 -18.36 -24.82
CA LEU A 260 9.23 -18.24 -23.77
C LEU A 260 9.67 -18.96 -22.49
N PRO A 261 9.19 -18.50 -21.32
CA PRO A 261 9.45 -19.21 -20.08
C PRO A 261 8.94 -20.65 -20.16
N GLY A 262 9.78 -21.61 -19.84
CA GLY A 262 9.34 -22.96 -19.58
C GLY A 262 8.50 -22.98 -18.30
N LEU A 263 7.37 -23.69 -18.32
CA LEU A 263 6.63 -23.94 -17.09
C LEU A 263 7.48 -24.78 -16.14
N SER A 264 7.80 -24.24 -14.99
CA SER A 264 8.62 -24.90 -13.97
C SER A 264 7.99 -24.74 -12.60
N LEU A 265 8.13 -25.78 -11.79
CA LEU A 265 7.77 -25.70 -10.38
C LEU A 265 9.03 -25.36 -9.58
N PRO A 266 8.93 -24.49 -8.56
CA PRO A 266 10.07 -24.24 -7.68
C PRO A 266 10.44 -25.53 -6.95
N ALA A 267 11.74 -25.70 -6.66
CA ALA A 267 12.22 -26.86 -5.92
C ALA A 267 11.56 -26.93 -4.55
N PHE A 268 11.04 -28.11 -4.20
CA PHE A 268 10.45 -28.32 -2.88
C PHE A 268 11.55 -28.56 -1.86
N SER A 269 11.79 -27.57 -0.99
CA SER A 269 12.71 -27.65 0.13
C SER A 269 12.03 -27.06 1.36
N MET A 270 11.66 -27.92 2.32
CA MET A 270 10.95 -27.47 3.53
C MET A 270 11.67 -26.36 4.28
N PRO A 271 13.02 -26.39 4.46
CA PRO A 271 13.74 -25.27 5.10
C PRO A 271 13.58 -23.94 4.35
N LEU A 272 13.67 -23.95 3.02
CA LEU A 272 13.47 -22.73 2.21
C LEU A 272 12.03 -22.21 2.31
N TRP A 273 11.06 -23.09 2.27
CA TRP A 273 9.64 -22.70 2.39
C TRP A 273 9.35 -22.08 3.74
N GLN A 274 9.87 -22.63 4.83
CA GLN A 274 9.71 -22.07 6.18
C GLN A 274 10.41 -20.71 6.32
N ALA A 275 11.63 -20.58 5.81
CA ALA A 275 12.39 -19.32 5.88
C ALA A 275 11.72 -18.20 5.07
N LEU A 276 11.11 -18.53 3.94
CA LEU A 276 10.49 -17.57 3.03
C LEU A 276 9.01 -17.27 3.34
N ALA A 277 8.34 -18.05 4.19
CA ALA A 277 6.92 -17.87 4.49
C ALA A 277 6.61 -16.47 5.05
N GLY A 278 7.36 -15.99 6.04
CA GLY A 278 7.20 -14.65 6.61
C GLY A 278 7.37 -13.53 5.59
N PRO A 279 8.53 -13.45 4.91
CA PRO A 279 8.73 -12.48 3.82
C PRO A 279 7.65 -12.54 2.73
N SER A 280 7.19 -13.73 2.34
CA SER A 280 6.13 -13.90 1.33
C SER A 280 4.81 -13.25 1.75
N VAL A 281 4.41 -13.39 3.01
CA VAL A 281 3.20 -12.77 3.55
C VAL A 281 3.31 -11.24 3.52
N LEU A 282 4.48 -10.68 3.89
CA LEU A 282 4.71 -9.23 3.84
C LEU A 282 4.68 -8.71 2.40
N ILE A 283 5.33 -9.39 1.48
CA ILE A 283 5.31 -9.09 0.03
C ILE A 283 3.87 -9.12 -0.48
N ALA A 284 3.10 -10.14 -0.13
CA ALA A 284 1.71 -10.29 -0.53
C ALA A 284 0.84 -9.13 -0.05
N ILE A 285 0.88 -8.80 1.24
CA ILE A 285 0.07 -7.72 1.83
C ILE A 285 0.45 -6.37 1.22
N LEU A 286 1.74 -6.06 1.10
CA LEU A 286 2.21 -4.80 0.52
C LEU A 286 1.84 -4.68 -0.96
N GLY A 287 2.13 -5.72 -1.74
CA GLY A 287 1.79 -5.75 -3.15
C GLY A 287 0.29 -5.60 -3.38
N PHE A 288 -0.54 -6.20 -2.53
CA PHE A 288 -1.99 -6.05 -2.57
C PHE A 288 -2.42 -4.61 -2.26
N VAL A 289 -1.94 -4.04 -1.15
CA VAL A 289 -2.34 -2.69 -0.72
C VAL A 289 -1.90 -1.63 -1.74
N GLU A 290 -0.66 -1.73 -2.26
CA GLU A 290 -0.18 -0.85 -3.33
C GLU A 290 -1.06 -0.96 -4.57
N SER A 291 -1.34 -2.19 -5.03
CA SER A 291 -2.13 -2.45 -6.23
C SER A 291 -3.56 -1.96 -6.10
N VAL A 292 -4.24 -2.26 -4.98
CA VAL A 292 -5.62 -1.85 -4.73
C VAL A 292 -5.72 -0.33 -4.61
N SER A 293 -4.77 0.34 -3.95
CA SER A 293 -4.74 1.80 -3.84
C SER A 293 -4.66 2.46 -5.21
N VAL A 294 -3.80 1.94 -6.09
CA VAL A 294 -3.66 2.41 -7.47
C VAL A 294 -4.94 2.14 -8.26
N ALA A 295 -5.47 0.92 -8.18
CA ALA A 295 -6.67 0.51 -8.90
C ALA A 295 -7.88 1.34 -8.49
N GLN A 296 -8.11 1.56 -7.18
CA GLN A 296 -9.19 2.40 -6.66
C GLN A 296 -9.04 3.86 -7.10
N GLY A 297 -7.82 4.42 -7.04
CA GLY A 297 -7.55 5.79 -7.46
C GLY A 297 -7.84 6.02 -8.95
N LEU A 298 -7.52 5.04 -9.81
CA LEU A 298 -7.80 5.11 -11.25
C LEU A 298 -9.28 4.84 -11.57
N ALA A 299 -9.91 3.86 -10.90
CA ALA A 299 -11.32 3.54 -11.05
C ALA A 299 -12.21 4.73 -10.65
N ALA A 300 -11.85 5.45 -9.57
CA ALA A 300 -12.57 6.64 -9.13
C ALA A 300 -12.63 7.73 -10.22
N LYS A 301 -11.56 7.91 -11.02
CA LYS A 301 -11.51 8.85 -12.14
C LYS A 301 -12.51 8.50 -13.27
N LYS A 302 -12.80 7.20 -13.45
CA LYS A 302 -13.79 6.69 -14.42
C LYS A 302 -15.17 6.45 -13.79
N ARG A 303 -15.34 6.72 -12.47
CA ARG A 303 -16.55 6.39 -11.69
C ARG A 303 -16.88 4.90 -11.71
N GLU A 304 -15.84 4.06 -11.78
CA GLU A 304 -15.92 2.62 -11.71
C GLU A 304 -15.64 2.14 -10.28
N ARG A 305 -15.99 0.90 -9.98
CA ARG A 305 -15.68 0.25 -8.71
C ARG A 305 -14.84 -0.99 -8.98
N ILE A 306 -13.93 -1.27 -8.08
CA ILE A 306 -13.20 -2.54 -8.03
C ILE A 306 -13.66 -3.33 -6.81
N ASP A 307 -13.56 -4.63 -6.91
CA ASP A 307 -13.84 -5.56 -5.79
C ASP A 307 -12.50 -5.96 -5.15
N PRO A 308 -12.17 -5.48 -3.92
CA PRO A 308 -10.92 -5.81 -3.26
C PRO A 308 -10.72 -7.31 -3.00
N ASP A 309 -11.80 -8.06 -2.75
CA ASP A 309 -11.71 -9.52 -2.56
C ASP A 309 -11.32 -10.22 -3.86
N GLN A 310 -11.89 -9.77 -4.97
CA GLN A 310 -11.54 -10.31 -6.29
C GLN A 310 -10.16 -9.83 -6.76
N GLU A 311 -9.72 -8.63 -6.37
CA GLU A 311 -8.34 -8.16 -6.63
C GLU A 311 -7.30 -9.03 -5.90
N LEU A 312 -7.59 -9.51 -4.69
CA LEU A 312 -6.75 -10.50 -4.00
C LEU A 312 -6.56 -11.77 -4.83
N ILE A 313 -7.65 -12.26 -5.44
CA ILE A 313 -7.61 -13.46 -6.30
C ILE A 313 -6.85 -13.16 -7.59
N GLY A 314 -7.07 -12.00 -8.21
CA GLY A 314 -6.38 -11.57 -9.44
C GLY A 314 -4.88 -11.45 -9.24
N LEU A 315 -4.45 -10.76 -8.20
CA LEU A 315 -3.04 -10.60 -7.85
C LEU A 315 -2.41 -11.91 -7.37
N GLY A 316 -3.16 -12.71 -6.61
CA GLY A 316 -2.71 -14.02 -6.16
C GLY A 316 -2.48 -14.98 -7.34
N SER A 317 -3.43 -15.04 -8.26
CA SER A 317 -3.29 -15.82 -9.50
C SER A 317 -2.11 -15.34 -10.35
N SER A 318 -1.87 -14.03 -10.40
CA SER A 318 -0.71 -13.45 -11.09
C SER A 318 0.62 -13.87 -10.46
N ASN A 319 0.70 -13.90 -9.13
CA ASN A 319 1.91 -14.34 -8.43
C ASN A 319 2.16 -15.85 -8.59
N ILE A 320 1.10 -16.67 -8.58
CA ILE A 320 1.21 -18.10 -8.90
C ILE A 320 1.72 -18.27 -10.34
N ALA A 321 1.14 -17.53 -11.29
CA ALA A 321 1.58 -17.56 -12.68
C ALA A 321 3.03 -17.07 -12.86
N ALA A 322 3.47 -16.06 -12.08
CA ALA A 322 4.86 -15.61 -12.06
C ALA A 322 5.81 -16.73 -11.62
N SER A 323 5.46 -17.43 -10.53
CA SER A 323 6.25 -18.57 -10.04
C SER A 323 6.37 -19.67 -11.10
N LEU A 324 5.25 -20.06 -11.71
CA LEU A 324 5.22 -21.11 -12.73
C LEU A 324 5.99 -20.73 -14.01
N ALA A 325 6.09 -19.44 -14.30
CA ALA A 325 6.86 -18.92 -15.42
C ALA A 325 8.37 -18.76 -15.13
N GLY A 326 8.85 -19.15 -13.95
CA GLY A 326 10.24 -18.90 -13.55
C GLY A 326 10.51 -17.43 -13.23
N GLY A 327 9.48 -16.70 -12.83
CA GLY A 327 9.58 -15.30 -12.40
C GLY A 327 9.72 -15.16 -10.88
N PHE A 328 9.41 -13.97 -10.39
CA PHE A 328 9.43 -13.59 -8.97
C PHE A 328 8.16 -12.79 -8.61
N PRO A 329 7.94 -12.41 -7.32
CA PRO A 329 6.71 -11.73 -6.92
C PRO A 329 6.42 -10.48 -7.71
N VAL A 330 5.14 -10.29 -8.07
CA VAL A 330 4.63 -9.17 -8.87
C VAL A 330 3.51 -8.44 -8.18
N ALA A 331 3.32 -7.17 -8.56
CA ALA A 331 2.22 -6.33 -8.08
C ALA A 331 1.77 -5.34 -9.16
N GLY A 332 0.70 -4.61 -8.89
CA GLY A 332 0.23 -3.53 -9.76
C GLY A 332 1.14 -2.30 -9.66
N GLY A 333 1.83 -1.97 -10.73
CA GLY A 333 2.74 -0.81 -10.76
C GLY A 333 2.00 0.50 -10.99
N PHE A 334 2.18 1.51 -10.09
CA PHE A 334 1.55 2.83 -10.20
C PHE A 334 1.83 3.50 -11.55
N SER A 335 3.12 3.67 -11.91
CA SER A 335 3.51 4.37 -13.13
C SER A 335 2.92 3.75 -14.39
N ARG A 336 2.98 2.41 -14.49
CA ARG A 336 2.45 1.67 -15.65
C ARG A 336 0.93 1.73 -15.73
N SER A 337 0.27 1.60 -14.60
CA SER A 337 -1.19 1.64 -14.54
C SER A 337 -1.74 3.01 -14.92
N VAL A 338 -1.07 4.09 -14.50
CA VAL A 338 -1.40 5.45 -14.96
C VAL A 338 -1.20 5.58 -16.47
N VAL A 339 -0.13 5.05 -17.01
CA VAL A 339 0.12 5.08 -18.46
C VAL A 339 -0.90 4.25 -19.23
N ASN A 340 -1.24 3.07 -18.75
CA ASN A 340 -2.29 2.22 -19.32
C ASN A 340 -3.66 2.93 -19.33
N PHE A 341 -3.99 3.58 -18.22
CA PHE A 341 -5.19 4.39 -18.08
C PHE A 341 -5.21 5.59 -19.06
N ASP A 342 -4.12 6.36 -19.11
CA ASP A 342 -4.01 7.56 -19.96
C ASP A 342 -3.92 7.21 -21.45
N ALA A 343 -3.41 6.03 -21.79
CA ALA A 343 -3.40 5.48 -23.13
C ALA A 343 -4.82 5.09 -23.61
N GLY A 344 -5.77 4.99 -22.68
CA GLY A 344 -7.16 4.73 -22.98
C GLY A 344 -7.59 3.28 -22.84
N ALA A 345 -6.84 2.45 -22.11
CA ALA A 345 -7.23 1.07 -21.86
C ALA A 345 -8.70 0.97 -21.43
N ALA A 346 -9.47 0.20 -22.19
CA ALA A 346 -10.90 0.05 -22.00
C ALA A 346 -11.25 -1.15 -21.11
N THR A 347 -10.44 -2.21 -21.17
CA THR A 347 -10.66 -3.47 -20.45
C THR A 347 -9.33 -4.08 -19.96
N PRO A 348 -9.36 -5.11 -19.09
CA PRO A 348 -8.16 -5.86 -18.73
C PRO A 348 -7.47 -6.57 -19.90
N ALA A 349 -8.12 -6.66 -21.09
CA ALA A 349 -7.52 -7.24 -22.30
C ALA A 349 -6.25 -6.51 -22.75
N ALA A 350 -6.10 -5.22 -22.42
CA ALA A 350 -4.85 -4.49 -22.65
C ALA A 350 -3.64 -5.22 -22.02
N GLY A 351 -3.82 -5.84 -20.84
CA GLY A 351 -2.81 -6.67 -20.20
C GLY A 351 -2.49 -7.94 -20.98
N LEU A 352 -3.51 -8.63 -21.50
CA LEU A 352 -3.32 -9.82 -22.35
C LEU A 352 -2.55 -9.48 -23.63
N PHE A 353 -2.93 -8.40 -24.31
CA PHE A 353 -2.22 -7.97 -25.53
C PHE A 353 -0.79 -7.53 -25.22
N ALA A 354 -0.55 -6.84 -24.11
CA ALA A 354 0.81 -6.53 -23.66
C ALA A 354 1.63 -7.80 -23.41
N ALA A 355 1.06 -8.81 -22.76
CA ALA A 355 1.72 -10.11 -22.54
C ALA A 355 2.11 -10.79 -23.87
N ILE A 356 1.22 -10.81 -24.84
CA ILE A 356 1.46 -11.39 -26.17
C ILE A 356 2.59 -10.61 -26.88
N LEU A 357 2.55 -9.28 -26.83
CA LEU A 357 3.57 -8.43 -27.44
C LEU A 357 4.94 -8.58 -26.77
N ILE A 358 4.99 -8.69 -25.43
CA ILE A 358 6.22 -8.98 -24.69
C ILE A 358 6.76 -10.37 -25.06
N ALA A 359 5.88 -11.37 -25.10
CA ALA A 359 6.26 -12.72 -25.53
C ALA A 359 6.87 -12.71 -26.95
N ALA A 360 6.25 -12.00 -27.89
CA ALA A 360 6.83 -11.82 -29.23
C ALA A 360 8.17 -11.08 -29.19
N ALA A 361 8.28 -10.04 -28.37
CA ALA A 361 9.51 -9.28 -28.20
C ALA A 361 10.68 -10.13 -27.66
N THR A 362 10.41 -11.15 -26.83
CA THR A 362 11.45 -12.05 -26.33
C THR A 362 12.14 -12.85 -27.45
N PHE A 363 11.49 -13.07 -28.57
CA PHE A 363 12.11 -13.74 -29.71
C PHE A 363 12.95 -12.78 -30.57
N PHE A 364 12.50 -11.55 -30.78
CA PHE A 364 13.10 -10.63 -31.74
C PHE A 364 14.06 -9.59 -31.12
N LEU A 365 13.79 -9.16 -29.89
CA LEU A 365 14.50 -8.05 -29.24
C LEU A 365 15.61 -8.52 -28.28
N MET A 366 15.62 -9.79 -27.86
CA MET A 366 16.64 -10.29 -26.93
C MET A 366 18.09 -10.10 -27.40
N PRO A 367 18.43 -10.36 -28.64
CA PRO A 367 19.80 -10.12 -29.11
C PRO A 367 20.23 -8.65 -29.02
N LEU A 368 19.29 -7.72 -29.18
CA LEU A 368 19.56 -6.28 -29.05
C LEU A 368 19.74 -5.86 -27.59
N LEU A 369 19.02 -6.51 -26.66
CA LEU A 369 19.11 -6.22 -25.22
C LEU A 369 20.44 -6.69 -24.61
N ALA A 370 21.17 -7.60 -25.27
CA ALA A 370 22.48 -8.04 -24.83
C ALA A 370 23.49 -6.88 -24.73
N TRP A 371 23.35 -5.87 -25.58
CA TRP A 371 24.19 -4.68 -25.62
C TRP A 371 23.76 -3.57 -24.69
N LEU A 372 22.68 -3.79 -23.90
CA LEU A 372 22.14 -2.78 -23.01
C LEU A 372 23.05 -2.57 -21.79
N PRO A 373 23.52 -1.33 -21.53
CA PRO A 373 24.34 -1.05 -20.36
C PRO A 373 23.55 -1.18 -19.06
N ARG A 374 24.12 -1.84 -18.05
CA ARG A 374 23.55 -1.91 -16.70
C ARG A 374 23.40 -0.53 -16.07
N ALA A 375 24.31 0.39 -16.36
CA ALA A 375 24.23 1.79 -15.93
C ALA A 375 22.98 2.51 -16.46
N THR A 376 22.53 2.21 -17.70
CA THR A 376 21.28 2.74 -18.26
C THR A 376 20.07 2.23 -17.49
N LEU A 377 20.03 0.94 -17.16
CA LEU A 377 18.96 0.37 -16.35
C LEU A 377 18.93 0.99 -14.94
N ALA A 378 20.09 1.16 -14.30
CA ALA A 378 20.21 1.84 -13.02
C ALA A 378 19.69 3.28 -13.07
N ALA A 379 20.07 4.05 -14.12
CA ALA A 379 19.55 5.40 -14.32
C ALA A 379 18.02 5.42 -14.49
N THR A 380 17.45 4.47 -15.22
CA THR A 380 15.98 4.38 -15.39
C THR A 380 15.27 4.07 -14.07
N ILE A 381 15.84 3.20 -13.23
CA ILE A 381 15.32 2.90 -11.89
C ILE A 381 15.36 4.15 -11.01
N ILE A 382 16.51 4.83 -10.93
CA ILE A 382 16.67 6.05 -10.11
C ILE A 382 15.58 7.07 -10.48
N VAL A 383 15.44 7.35 -11.79
CA VAL A 383 14.47 8.34 -12.26
C VAL A 383 13.02 7.89 -11.99
N ALA A 384 12.72 6.60 -12.12
CA ALA A 384 11.40 6.06 -11.84
C ALA A 384 11.02 6.23 -10.34
N VAL A 385 11.92 5.78 -9.44
CA VAL A 385 11.63 5.80 -7.99
C VAL A 385 11.73 7.19 -7.38
N TRP A 386 12.52 8.10 -7.96
CA TRP A 386 12.62 9.49 -7.51
C TRP A 386 11.26 10.20 -7.50
N SER A 387 10.37 9.83 -8.43
CA SER A 387 9.01 10.37 -8.48
C SER A 387 8.09 9.87 -7.35
N LEU A 388 8.49 8.84 -6.64
CA LEU A 388 7.75 8.26 -5.52
C LEU A 388 8.17 8.86 -4.17
N VAL A 389 9.33 9.56 -4.13
CA VAL A 389 9.84 10.20 -2.92
C VAL A 389 9.05 11.48 -2.65
N ASP A 390 8.22 11.47 -1.61
CA ASP A 390 7.39 12.61 -1.21
C ASP A 390 7.48 12.89 0.30
N PHE A 391 8.28 13.88 0.68
CA PHE A 391 8.36 14.33 2.06
C PHE A 391 7.21 15.24 2.50
N SER A 392 6.33 15.66 1.57
CA SER A 392 5.19 16.50 1.91
C SER A 392 4.23 15.81 2.87
N ILE A 393 4.17 14.46 2.83
CA ILE A 393 3.36 13.66 3.74
C ILE A 393 3.76 13.84 5.20
N VAL A 394 5.05 13.97 5.49
CA VAL A 394 5.57 14.19 6.85
C VAL A 394 5.06 15.52 7.40
N LYS A 395 5.14 16.59 6.58
CA LYS A 395 4.63 17.92 6.95
C LYS A 395 3.11 17.94 7.09
N LYS A 396 2.38 17.27 6.19
CA LYS A 396 0.92 17.15 6.27
C LYS A 396 0.49 16.42 7.53
N ALA A 397 1.14 15.30 7.84
CA ALA A 397 0.86 14.51 9.03
C ALA A 397 1.14 15.31 10.32
N TRP A 398 2.28 16.01 10.40
CA TRP A 398 2.62 16.88 11.53
C TRP A 398 1.55 17.94 11.80
N ASN A 399 1.08 18.60 10.76
CA ASN A 399 0.11 19.69 10.89
C ASN A 399 -1.31 19.21 11.20
N TYR A 400 -1.65 17.97 10.85
CA TYR A 400 -3.03 17.46 10.98
C TYR A 400 -3.20 16.50 12.15
N SER A 401 -2.29 15.56 12.33
CA SER A 401 -2.40 14.50 13.33
C SER A 401 -1.03 14.02 13.78
N HIS A 402 -0.67 14.34 15.03
CA HIS A 402 0.60 13.86 15.62
C HIS A 402 0.70 12.32 15.65
N ALA A 403 -0.44 11.64 15.70
CA ALA A 403 -0.52 10.20 15.64
C ALA A 403 -0.09 9.65 14.28
N ASP A 404 -0.62 10.24 13.21
CA ASP A 404 -0.24 9.86 11.84
C ASP A 404 1.22 10.25 11.55
N PHE A 405 1.67 11.39 12.08
CA PHE A 405 3.07 11.78 12.01
C PHE A 405 3.99 10.75 12.68
N LEU A 406 3.64 10.25 13.87
CA LEU A 406 4.43 9.23 14.55
C LEU A 406 4.49 7.92 13.74
N ALA A 407 3.39 7.52 13.14
CA ALA A 407 3.33 6.34 12.29
C ALA A 407 4.19 6.49 11.02
N VAL A 408 4.11 7.64 10.33
CA VAL A 408 4.95 7.95 9.15
C VAL A 408 6.42 8.00 9.53
N LEU A 409 6.75 8.72 10.60
CA LEU A 409 8.14 8.90 11.02
C LEU A 409 8.77 7.57 11.42
N SER A 410 8.06 6.76 12.22
CA SER A 410 8.56 5.43 12.60
C SER A 410 8.76 4.53 11.37
N THR A 411 7.84 4.57 10.40
CA THR A 411 7.99 3.84 9.14
C THR A 411 9.26 4.26 8.40
N ILE A 412 9.47 5.56 8.20
CA ILE A 412 10.64 6.10 7.48
C ILE A 412 11.95 5.72 8.23
N VAL A 413 12.00 6.00 9.53
CA VAL A 413 13.22 5.77 10.34
C VAL A 413 13.59 4.29 10.39
N VAL A 414 12.61 3.41 10.61
CA VAL A 414 12.87 1.97 10.67
C VAL A 414 13.19 1.40 9.28
N THR A 415 12.53 1.88 8.21
CA THR A 415 12.87 1.47 6.84
C THR A 415 14.31 1.83 6.49
N LEU A 416 14.74 3.06 6.79
CA LEU A 416 16.09 3.54 6.48
C LEU A 416 17.14 2.94 7.42
N GLY A 417 16.81 2.72 8.69
CA GLY A 417 17.77 2.27 9.73
C GLY A 417 17.94 0.76 9.82
N VAL A 418 16.87 -0.01 9.60
CA VAL A 418 16.87 -1.47 9.77
C VAL A 418 16.65 -2.19 8.44
N GLY A 419 15.75 -1.65 7.62
CA GLY A 419 15.42 -2.20 6.30
C GLY A 419 13.91 -2.18 6.02
N VAL A 420 13.59 -2.52 4.77
CA VAL A 420 12.25 -2.36 4.18
C VAL A 420 11.18 -3.15 4.92
N GLU A 421 11.44 -4.41 5.21
CA GLU A 421 10.48 -5.31 5.88
C GLU A 421 10.14 -4.83 7.30
N ALA A 422 11.18 -4.46 8.07
CA ALA A 422 11.01 -3.95 9.43
C ALA A 422 10.25 -2.62 9.45
N GLY A 423 10.50 -1.75 8.47
CA GLY A 423 9.85 -0.44 8.34
C GLY A 423 8.34 -0.53 8.18
N VAL A 424 7.88 -1.43 7.32
CA VAL A 424 6.44 -1.67 7.15
C VAL A 424 5.83 -2.21 8.43
N GLY A 425 6.45 -3.24 9.00
CA GLY A 425 5.99 -3.82 10.27
C GLY A 425 5.87 -2.77 11.36
N ALA A 426 6.88 -1.92 11.53
CA ALA A 426 6.87 -0.84 12.51
C ALA A 426 5.73 0.16 12.25
N GLY A 427 5.53 0.59 11.00
CA GLY A 427 4.47 1.52 10.63
C GLY A 427 3.07 0.99 10.96
N VAL A 428 2.81 -0.27 10.60
CA VAL A 428 1.54 -0.96 10.90
C VAL A 428 1.33 -1.08 12.40
N LEU A 429 2.34 -1.59 13.14
CA LEU A 429 2.24 -1.75 14.59
C LEU A 429 2.00 -0.42 15.30
N VAL A 430 2.72 0.65 14.93
CA VAL A 430 2.52 1.98 15.51
C VAL A 430 1.13 2.51 15.17
N SER A 431 0.66 2.34 13.93
CA SER A 431 -0.68 2.79 13.53
C SER A 431 -1.79 2.09 14.33
N ILE A 432 -1.70 0.78 14.49
CA ILE A 432 -2.64 -0.02 15.30
C ILE A 432 -2.56 0.39 16.77
N PHE A 433 -1.35 0.50 17.32
CA PHE A 433 -1.16 0.89 18.72
C PHE A 433 -1.74 2.27 19.02
N VAL A 434 -1.49 3.24 18.14
CA VAL A 434 -2.03 4.60 18.29
C VAL A 434 -3.55 4.60 18.18
N HIS A 435 -4.12 3.78 17.27
CA HIS A 435 -5.57 3.63 17.16
C HIS A 435 -6.17 3.05 18.46
N LEU A 436 -5.59 1.97 18.98
CA LEU A 436 -6.01 1.37 20.24
C LEU A 436 -5.86 2.33 21.42
N TYR A 437 -4.75 3.09 21.48
CA TYR A 437 -4.54 4.09 22.51
C TYR A 437 -5.58 5.21 22.48
N LYS A 438 -5.91 5.74 21.29
CA LYS A 438 -6.96 6.76 21.14
C LYS A 438 -8.32 6.22 21.53
N SER A 439 -8.64 5.00 21.14
CA SER A 439 -9.92 4.37 21.41
C SER A 439 -10.05 3.96 22.89
N SER A 440 -8.93 3.67 23.57
CA SER A 440 -8.93 3.40 25.03
C SER A 440 -9.13 4.66 25.91
N ARG A 441 -8.93 5.85 25.32
CA ARG A 441 -9.17 7.14 25.99
C ARG A 441 -10.09 7.99 25.14
N PRO A 442 -11.38 7.65 25.07
CA PRO A 442 -12.34 8.36 24.24
C PRO A 442 -12.51 9.80 24.71
N HIS A 443 -12.90 10.65 23.79
CA HIS A 443 -13.32 12.00 24.16
C HIS A 443 -14.64 11.89 24.94
N VAL A 444 -14.63 12.38 26.18
CA VAL A 444 -15.83 12.52 27.02
C VAL A 444 -16.00 14.00 27.29
N ALA A 445 -17.21 14.51 27.10
CA ALA A 445 -17.54 15.90 27.32
C ALA A 445 -18.60 16.04 28.43
N ILE A 446 -18.34 16.93 29.37
CA ILE A 446 -19.41 17.47 30.21
C ILE A 446 -20.25 18.37 29.34
N VAL A 447 -21.56 18.15 29.32
CA VAL A 447 -22.48 18.89 28.45
C VAL A 447 -23.54 19.62 29.30
N GLY A 448 -23.97 20.76 28.78
CA GLY A 448 -25.04 21.56 29.32
C GLY A 448 -26.01 22.01 28.23
N GLU A 449 -27.17 22.49 28.60
CA GLU A 449 -28.23 22.93 27.71
C GLU A 449 -27.90 24.29 27.09
N VAL A 450 -28.01 24.44 25.78
CA VAL A 450 -27.87 25.72 25.11
C VAL A 450 -29.14 26.55 25.37
N PRO A 451 -29.04 27.77 25.93
CA PRO A 451 -30.18 28.58 26.29
C PRO A 451 -31.21 28.73 25.17
N GLY A 452 -32.49 28.44 25.50
CA GLY A 452 -33.61 28.57 24.55
C GLY A 452 -33.67 27.44 23.48
N THR A 453 -32.95 26.36 23.68
CA THR A 453 -32.99 25.18 22.80
C THR A 453 -33.00 23.89 23.62
N GLU A 454 -33.34 22.77 22.98
CA GLU A 454 -33.25 21.42 23.55
C GLU A 454 -31.87 20.76 23.34
N HIS A 455 -30.89 21.53 22.85
CA HIS A 455 -29.56 20.99 22.46
C HIS A 455 -28.55 21.06 23.60
N PHE A 456 -27.81 19.97 23.78
CA PHE A 456 -26.70 19.89 24.72
C PHE A 456 -25.36 20.00 24.04
N ARG A 457 -24.46 20.84 24.58
CA ARG A 457 -23.13 21.11 24.04
C ARG A 457 -22.07 21.10 25.16
N ASN A 458 -20.81 20.87 24.73
CA ASN A 458 -19.66 20.87 25.64
C ASN A 458 -19.50 22.22 26.32
N VAL A 459 -19.43 22.19 27.67
CA VAL A 459 -19.29 23.37 28.54
C VAL A 459 -18.04 24.20 28.27
N LEU A 460 -16.97 23.57 27.72
CA LEU A 460 -15.71 24.24 27.41
C LEU A 460 -15.74 24.97 26.06
N ARG A 461 -16.79 24.74 25.24
CA ARG A 461 -16.85 25.30 23.88
C ARG A 461 -18.05 26.17 23.62
N HIS A 462 -19.07 26.12 24.48
CA HIS A 462 -20.32 26.82 24.31
C HIS A 462 -20.79 27.42 25.66
N GLN A 463 -21.51 28.51 25.59
CA GLN A 463 -22.27 29.01 26.77
C GLN A 463 -23.50 28.13 26.94
N VAL A 464 -23.57 27.46 28.07
CA VAL A 464 -24.60 26.46 28.35
C VAL A 464 -25.08 26.56 29.81
N ILE A 465 -26.28 26.11 30.07
CA ILE A 465 -26.85 26.00 31.43
C ILE A 465 -26.47 24.62 31.99
N THR A 466 -25.93 24.62 33.20
CA THR A 466 -25.63 23.40 33.97
C THR A 466 -26.27 23.49 35.35
N HIS A 467 -26.57 22.37 35.95
CA HIS A 467 -27.20 22.29 37.26
C HIS A 467 -26.24 21.63 38.27
N PRO A 468 -26.06 22.17 39.49
CA PRO A 468 -25.10 21.64 40.46
C PRO A 468 -25.37 20.18 40.89
N HIS A 469 -26.62 19.74 40.82
CA HIS A 469 -27.06 18.39 41.21
C HIS A 469 -27.03 17.37 40.06
N ILE A 470 -26.79 17.84 38.81
CA ILE A 470 -26.86 16.99 37.63
C ILE A 470 -25.50 17.05 36.88
N LEU A 471 -24.90 15.90 36.69
CA LEU A 471 -23.74 15.74 35.83
C LEU A 471 -24.14 15.05 34.52
N SER A 472 -24.09 15.76 33.41
CA SER A 472 -24.36 15.21 32.07
C SER A 472 -23.04 14.94 31.34
N LEU A 473 -22.78 13.67 31.08
CA LEU A 473 -21.58 13.22 30.39
C LEU A 473 -21.94 12.65 29.02
N ARG A 474 -21.34 13.17 27.95
CA ARG A 474 -21.45 12.59 26.59
C ARG A 474 -20.19 11.83 26.28
N VAL A 475 -20.31 10.54 26.03
CA VAL A 475 -19.21 9.69 25.56
C VAL A 475 -19.25 9.65 24.04
N ASP A 476 -18.15 10.08 23.40
CA ASP A 476 -18.07 10.21 21.94
C ASP A 476 -17.46 8.94 21.28
N GLU A 477 -17.66 7.74 21.87
CA GLU A 477 -17.16 6.44 21.41
C GLU A 477 -18.07 5.30 21.89
N SER A 478 -17.98 4.12 21.28
CA SER A 478 -18.57 2.89 21.82
C SER A 478 -17.90 2.49 23.12
N LEU A 479 -18.62 1.80 23.99
CA LEU A 479 -18.11 1.32 25.28
C LEU A 479 -17.69 -0.15 25.15
N TYR A 480 -16.42 -0.44 25.47
CA TYR A 480 -15.87 -1.78 25.40
C TYR A 480 -14.67 -1.94 26.35
N PHE A 481 -14.19 -3.15 26.50
CA PHE A 481 -13.17 -3.52 27.50
C PHE A 481 -12.00 -2.55 27.63
N ALA A 482 -11.57 -1.90 26.53
CA ALA A 482 -10.38 -1.05 26.54
C ALA A 482 -10.63 0.36 27.11
N ASN A 483 -11.86 0.86 27.15
CA ASN A 483 -12.17 2.24 27.59
C ASN A 483 -13.09 2.35 28.81
N THR A 484 -13.62 1.27 29.31
CA THR A 484 -14.53 1.27 30.44
C THR A 484 -13.90 1.82 31.71
N ARG A 485 -12.66 1.42 32.00
CA ARG A 485 -11.94 1.92 33.17
C ARG A 485 -11.70 3.43 33.12
N PHE A 486 -11.43 3.96 31.92
CA PHE A 486 -11.29 5.41 31.74
C PHE A 486 -12.59 6.16 32.07
N LEU A 487 -13.74 5.62 31.65
CA LEU A 487 -15.04 6.18 31.97
C LEU A 487 -15.33 6.12 33.47
N GLU A 488 -15.04 5.00 34.13
CA GLU A 488 -15.18 4.79 35.54
C GLU A 488 -14.35 5.80 36.35
N ASP A 489 -13.06 5.91 36.07
CA ASP A 489 -12.13 6.84 36.70
C ASP A 489 -12.61 8.30 36.54
N LEU A 490 -13.12 8.65 35.34
CA LEU A 490 -13.65 9.99 35.07
C LEU A 490 -14.89 10.29 35.92
N ILE A 491 -15.86 9.37 35.98
CA ILE A 491 -17.07 9.55 36.76
C ILE A 491 -16.72 9.74 38.25
N TYR A 492 -15.82 8.91 38.77
CA TYR A 492 -15.42 9.03 40.19
C TYR A 492 -14.68 10.33 40.50
N LYS A 493 -13.85 10.81 39.59
CA LYS A 493 -13.20 12.12 39.70
C LYS A 493 -14.24 13.25 39.77
N GLU A 494 -15.19 13.25 38.84
CA GLU A 494 -16.21 14.29 38.77
C GLU A 494 -17.13 14.30 40.03
N ILE A 495 -17.43 13.13 40.61
CA ILE A 495 -18.19 13.00 41.84
C ILE A 495 -17.41 13.60 43.02
N ALA A 496 -16.11 13.32 43.12
CA ALA A 496 -15.27 13.85 44.19
C ALA A 496 -15.18 15.38 44.17
N GLU A 497 -15.22 16.00 42.98
CA GLU A 497 -15.18 17.44 42.80
C GLU A 497 -16.57 18.13 43.00
N ARG A 498 -17.68 17.36 43.11
CA ARG A 498 -19.06 17.86 43.12
C ARG A 498 -19.90 17.27 44.28
N PRO A 499 -19.71 17.72 45.50
CA PRO A 499 -20.39 17.13 46.66
C PRO A 499 -21.92 17.32 46.66
N ALA A 500 -22.47 18.22 45.85
CA ALA A 500 -23.92 18.44 45.72
C ALA A 500 -24.57 17.53 44.65
N LEU A 501 -23.79 16.65 43.99
CA LEU A 501 -24.25 15.81 42.87
C LEU A 501 -25.24 14.75 43.36
N LYS A 502 -26.40 14.65 42.70
CA LYS A 502 -27.43 13.64 42.95
C LYS A 502 -27.73 12.77 41.73
N HIS A 503 -27.44 13.27 40.53
CA HIS A 503 -27.80 12.60 39.30
C HIS A 503 -26.63 12.63 38.32
N VAL A 504 -26.29 11.49 37.75
CA VAL A 504 -25.36 11.33 36.62
C VAL A 504 -26.16 10.86 35.41
N ILE A 505 -26.10 11.61 34.31
CA ILE A 505 -26.75 11.25 33.06
C ILE A 505 -25.65 10.93 32.04
N LEU A 506 -25.61 9.68 31.59
CA LEU A 506 -24.72 9.26 30.51
C LEU A 506 -25.47 9.40 29.18
N MET A 507 -25.07 10.40 28.38
CA MET A 507 -25.60 10.65 27.04
C MET A 507 -24.95 9.70 26.03
N CYS A 508 -25.72 8.75 25.52
CA CYS A 508 -25.26 7.65 24.68
C CYS A 508 -25.43 7.90 23.17
N SER A 509 -25.59 9.17 22.75
CA SER A 509 -25.82 9.53 21.33
C SER A 509 -24.73 9.02 20.36
N ALA A 510 -23.48 8.89 20.83
CA ALA A 510 -22.36 8.38 20.05
C ALA A 510 -21.96 6.94 20.40
N VAL A 511 -22.60 6.34 21.41
CA VAL A 511 -22.39 4.93 21.78
C VAL A 511 -23.11 4.04 20.77
N ASN A 512 -22.37 3.26 20.00
CA ASN A 512 -22.91 2.35 18.99
C ASN A 512 -22.96 0.90 19.47
N GLU A 513 -22.14 0.56 20.46
CA GLU A 513 -21.99 -0.78 21.00
C GLU A 513 -21.59 -0.72 22.47
N ILE A 514 -22.03 -1.71 23.24
CA ILE A 514 -21.60 -1.98 24.61
C ILE A 514 -21.25 -3.46 24.67
N ASP A 515 -19.98 -3.80 24.92
CA ASP A 515 -19.57 -5.20 25.09
C ASP A 515 -19.82 -5.69 26.52
N LEU A 516 -19.57 -6.96 26.78
CA LEU A 516 -19.85 -7.56 28.11
C LEU A 516 -19.04 -6.88 29.22
N SER A 517 -17.78 -6.57 28.99
CA SER A 517 -16.92 -5.90 29.99
C SER A 517 -17.39 -4.48 30.27
N ALA A 518 -17.90 -3.79 29.27
CA ALA A 518 -18.48 -2.46 29.43
C ALA A 518 -19.82 -2.51 30.18
N LEU A 519 -20.64 -3.54 29.97
CA LEU A 519 -21.85 -3.77 30.72
C LEU A 519 -21.53 -3.99 32.20
N GLU A 520 -20.60 -4.90 32.51
CA GLU A 520 -20.16 -5.16 33.89
C GLU A 520 -19.64 -3.89 34.60
N SER A 521 -18.89 -3.06 33.89
CA SER A 521 -18.42 -1.76 34.41
C SER A 521 -19.57 -0.79 34.65
N LEU A 522 -20.56 -0.73 33.76
CA LEU A 522 -21.75 0.11 33.96
C LEU A 522 -22.59 -0.36 35.18
N GLU A 523 -22.70 -1.68 35.39
CA GLU A 523 -23.34 -2.25 36.58
C GLU A 523 -22.57 -1.88 37.85
N ALA A 524 -21.25 -1.97 37.85
CA ALA A 524 -20.40 -1.56 38.96
C ALA A 524 -20.51 -0.04 39.26
N ILE A 525 -20.50 0.81 38.23
CA ILE A 525 -20.69 2.25 38.33
C ILE A 525 -22.09 2.54 38.95
N ASN A 526 -23.15 1.88 38.44
CA ASN A 526 -24.50 2.06 38.94
C ASN A 526 -24.64 1.69 40.42
N SER A 527 -24.10 0.54 40.83
CA SER A 527 -24.09 0.08 42.22
C SER A 527 -23.40 1.08 43.15
N ARG A 528 -22.19 1.51 42.76
CA ARG A 528 -21.39 2.43 43.56
C ARG A 528 -22.00 3.83 43.65
N LEU A 529 -22.61 4.32 42.58
CA LEU A 529 -23.40 5.56 42.61
C LEU A 529 -24.58 5.44 43.55
N GLY A 530 -25.30 4.30 43.53
CA GLY A 530 -26.40 4.00 44.42
C GLY A 530 -26.01 4.02 45.91
N GLU A 531 -24.83 3.44 46.26
CA GLU A 531 -24.25 3.49 47.61
C GLU A 531 -23.98 4.93 48.09
N LEU A 532 -23.65 5.83 47.16
CA LEU A 532 -23.43 7.26 47.44
C LEU A 532 -24.74 8.09 47.40
N GLY A 533 -25.89 7.47 47.17
CA GLY A 533 -27.17 8.15 47.01
C GLY A 533 -27.33 8.91 45.69
N ILE A 534 -26.48 8.62 44.70
CA ILE A 534 -26.47 9.23 43.35
C ILE A 534 -27.16 8.29 42.37
N ARG A 535 -28.03 8.80 41.52
CA ARG A 535 -28.75 8.01 40.51
C ARG A 535 -28.08 8.07 39.16
N LEU A 536 -27.89 6.90 38.53
CA LEU A 536 -27.39 6.81 37.15
C LEU A 536 -28.57 6.78 36.19
N HIS A 537 -28.52 7.65 35.19
CA HIS A 537 -29.50 7.70 34.10
C HIS A 537 -28.78 7.51 32.76
N LEU A 538 -29.47 6.95 31.78
CA LEU A 538 -29.03 6.92 30.40
C LEU A 538 -29.94 7.80 29.54
N SER A 539 -29.41 8.47 28.54
CA SER A 539 -30.19 9.20 27.55
C SER A 539 -29.69 8.91 26.11
N GLU A 540 -30.58 9.06 25.14
CA GLU A 540 -30.26 8.90 23.70
C GLU A 540 -29.66 7.54 23.37
N VAL A 541 -30.08 6.47 24.02
CA VAL A 541 -29.60 5.11 23.79
C VAL A 541 -30.12 4.60 22.47
N LYS A 542 -29.19 4.19 21.58
CA LYS A 542 -29.52 3.66 20.24
C LYS A 542 -30.18 2.28 20.32
N GLY A 543 -31.04 1.95 19.35
CA GLY A 543 -31.82 0.72 19.33
C GLY A 543 -30.98 -0.55 19.53
N LEU A 544 -29.85 -0.71 18.81
CA LEU A 544 -28.98 -1.88 18.96
C LEU A 544 -28.36 -1.99 20.37
N VAL A 545 -28.01 -0.86 20.97
CA VAL A 545 -27.50 -0.82 22.35
C VAL A 545 -28.60 -1.15 23.33
N MET A 546 -29.81 -0.62 23.12
CA MET A 546 -30.99 -0.94 23.95
C MET A 546 -31.35 -2.42 23.87
N ASP A 547 -31.26 -3.03 22.68
CA ASP A 547 -31.51 -4.46 22.49
C ASP A 547 -30.44 -5.34 23.19
N ALA A 548 -29.19 -4.86 23.26
CA ALA A 548 -28.16 -5.52 24.06
C ALA A 548 -28.43 -5.40 25.57
N LEU A 549 -28.76 -4.19 26.06
CA LEU A 549 -29.09 -3.96 27.47
C LEU A 549 -30.33 -4.72 27.95
N LYS A 550 -31.35 -4.91 27.09
CA LYS A 550 -32.55 -5.73 27.39
C LYS A 550 -32.24 -7.22 27.61
N ARG A 551 -31.10 -7.71 27.12
CA ARG A 551 -30.64 -9.10 27.34
C ARG A 551 -29.95 -9.30 28.69
N SER A 552 -29.70 -8.22 29.41
CA SER A 552 -29.09 -8.21 30.75
C SER A 552 -30.10 -7.79 31.81
N HIS A 553 -29.73 -7.85 33.09
CA HIS A 553 -30.51 -7.32 34.20
C HIS A 553 -30.33 -5.81 34.42
N PHE A 554 -29.38 -5.17 33.70
CA PHE A 554 -28.99 -3.79 33.93
C PHE A 554 -30.16 -2.79 33.90
N LEU A 555 -31.12 -2.95 32.97
CA LEU A 555 -32.28 -2.05 32.87
C LEU A 555 -33.26 -2.19 34.04
N HIS A 556 -33.24 -3.33 34.72
CA HIS A 556 -34.04 -3.55 35.93
C HIS A 556 -33.34 -2.95 37.16
N ASP A 557 -32.02 -3.03 37.20
CA ASP A 557 -31.21 -2.70 38.38
C ASP A 557 -30.67 -1.26 38.35
N ILE A 558 -30.89 -0.51 37.26
CA ILE A 558 -30.44 0.89 37.12
C ILE A 558 -31.13 1.76 38.17
N THR A 559 -30.36 2.53 38.94
CA THR A 559 -30.85 3.39 40.05
C THR A 559 -31.67 4.59 39.56
N GLY A 560 -31.47 4.98 38.29
CA GLY A 560 -32.23 6.05 37.64
C GLY A 560 -33.18 5.54 36.56
N LYS A 561 -33.22 6.21 35.41
CA LYS A 561 -34.11 5.90 34.28
C LYS A 561 -33.38 6.01 32.97
N VAL A 562 -33.96 5.40 31.93
CA VAL A 562 -33.52 5.57 30.54
C VAL A 562 -34.46 6.51 29.82
N TYR A 563 -33.92 7.58 29.20
CA TYR A 563 -34.68 8.63 28.54
C TYR A 563 -34.42 8.63 27.02
N LEU A 564 -35.42 9.05 26.26
CA LEU A 564 -35.31 9.18 24.81
C LEU A 564 -34.38 10.33 24.40
N SER A 565 -34.44 11.45 25.16
CA SER A 565 -33.57 12.59 24.90
C SER A 565 -32.88 13.09 26.16
N GLN A 566 -31.76 13.78 26.00
CA GLN A 566 -31.03 14.43 27.09
C GLN A 566 -31.87 15.54 27.74
N HIS A 567 -32.62 16.30 26.93
CA HIS A 567 -33.50 17.36 27.42
C HIS A 567 -34.59 16.80 28.32
N GLN A 568 -35.27 15.70 27.90
CA GLN A 568 -36.27 15.04 28.72
C GLN A 568 -35.69 14.55 30.06
N ALA A 569 -34.46 14.02 30.04
CA ALA A 569 -33.82 13.55 31.27
C ALA A 569 -33.61 14.69 32.29
N VAL A 570 -33.08 15.83 31.82
CA VAL A 570 -32.83 16.99 32.67
C VAL A 570 -34.14 17.61 33.15
N ALA A 571 -35.13 17.77 32.25
CA ALA A 571 -36.45 18.33 32.61
C ALA A 571 -37.18 17.50 33.66
N ASP A 572 -37.23 16.16 33.50
CA ASP A 572 -37.87 15.26 34.48
C ASP A 572 -37.18 15.31 35.84
N ILE A 573 -35.84 15.40 35.88
CA ILE A 573 -35.10 15.47 37.14
C ILE A 573 -35.39 16.81 37.85
N LEU A 574 -35.38 17.92 37.13
CA LEU A 574 -35.68 19.25 37.73
C LEU A 574 -37.13 19.40 38.19
N LEU A 575 -38.08 18.70 37.55
CA LEU A 575 -39.48 18.70 37.99
C LEU A 575 -39.69 17.82 39.22
N ALA A 576 -38.82 16.85 39.49
CA ALA A 576 -38.91 15.93 40.62
C ALA A 576 -38.19 16.44 41.88
N GLU A 577 -37.30 17.42 41.76
CA GLU A 577 -36.65 18.15 42.87
C GLU A 577 -37.51 19.33 43.33
#